data_86167e864ba6ff2df53b8889c7cb73a3
#
_entry.id   86167e864ba6ff2df53b8889c7cb73a3
#
_cell.length_a   1.000
_cell.length_b   1.000
_cell.length_c   1.000
_cell.angle_alpha   90.00
_cell.angle_beta   90.00
_cell.angle_gamma   90.00
#
_symmetry.space_group_name_H-M   'P 1'
#
loop_
_entity.id
_entity.type
_entity.pdbx_description
1 polymer ?
#
loop_
_entity_poly.entity_id
_entity_poly.type
_entity_poly.pdbx_seq_one_letter_code
_entity_poly.pdbx_strand_id
1 'polypeptide(L)'
;MLCSEARFRSSIVASLFALVLAGGTPALLRTALAAETGRLKLNVLDQMGTGATNRAEVMSADGTKVGTVAPGAEIALAPGDYKLVMPIVGGTITKDGLKVEPGRTTTVMITDVAVLRVSVKDRDGKDPGFPVTVTGASPPHDKLASMVSGESILMAPNQVDVKVDAPPQGYFWHAVEVRVGSRADLTLNEVVPADLLVQPIWSGLAMDKSTRVVIYKAGTQQQVAVSAPAPEHRFKLDPGDYDVYVENNSGKGAPYKMDHGIHLDSGAKVERKVSLGG
;
A
#
# COMPACT_ATOMS: atom_id res chain seq x y z
N MET A 1 37.97 0.53 -21.56
CA MET A 1 37.32 0.36 -22.86
C MET A 1 36.02 1.10 -22.79
N LEU A 2 36.05 2.36 -23.20
CA LEU A 2 35.34 3.08 -24.26
C LEU A 2 33.82 3.11 -24.06
N CYS A 3 33.38 4.13 -23.43
CA CYS A 3 32.63 5.35 -23.77
C CYS A 3 31.88 5.32 -25.11
N SER A 4 30.56 5.57 -25.08
CA SER A 4 29.84 6.19 -26.20
C SER A 4 28.70 7.07 -25.65
N GLU A 5 28.98 8.36 -25.55
CA GLU A 5 27.97 9.42 -25.41
C GLU A 5 27.30 9.65 -26.77
N ALA A 6 26.00 9.52 -26.83
CA ALA A 6 25.19 9.95 -27.98
C ALA A 6 24.53 11.29 -27.67
N ARG A 7 25.13 12.36 -28.15
CA ARG A 7 24.55 13.71 -28.18
C ARG A 7 23.50 13.80 -29.32
N PHE A 8 22.25 13.98 -28.94
CA PHE A 8 21.20 14.37 -29.92
C PHE A 8 21.21 15.89 -30.11
N ARG A 9 21.68 16.34 -31.25
CA ARG A 9 21.53 17.73 -31.71
C ARG A 9 20.23 17.84 -32.49
N SER A 10 19.29 18.62 -31.97
CA SER A 10 18.07 19.03 -32.67
C SER A 10 18.41 20.16 -33.62
N SER A 11 18.33 19.89 -34.94
CA SER A 11 18.46 20.90 -35.99
C SER A 11 17.08 21.48 -36.28
N ILE A 12 16.90 22.76 -35.96
CA ILE A 12 15.76 23.55 -36.40
C ILE A 12 16.03 24.00 -37.86
N VAL A 13 15.29 23.45 -38.79
CA VAL A 13 15.30 23.91 -40.18
C VAL A 13 14.23 24.99 -40.34
N ALA A 14 14.66 26.23 -40.42
CA ALA A 14 13.81 27.35 -40.80
C ALA A 14 13.65 27.38 -42.32
N SER A 15 12.48 27.00 -42.82
CA SER A 15 12.13 27.16 -44.22
C SER A 15 11.54 28.56 -44.47
N LEU A 16 12.32 29.41 -45.07
CA LEU A 16 11.89 30.71 -45.58
C LEU A 16 11.15 30.49 -46.92
N PHE A 17 9.83 30.67 -46.93
CA PHE A 17 9.08 30.77 -48.20
C PHE A 17 8.90 32.24 -48.55
N ALA A 18 9.60 32.67 -49.60
CA ALA A 18 9.37 33.94 -50.25
C ALA A 18 8.16 33.81 -51.21
N LEU A 19 7.05 34.50 -50.89
CA LEU A 19 5.90 34.61 -51.80
C LEU A 19 5.89 35.99 -52.45
N VAL A 20 5.95 36.00 -53.75
CA VAL A 20 5.93 37.18 -54.67
C VAL A 20 4.53 37.79 -54.68
N LEU A 21 4.46 39.11 -54.50
CA LEU A 21 3.28 39.97 -54.56
C LEU A 21 2.70 40.07 -55.93
N ALA A 22 1.43 39.80 -56.13
CA ALA A 22 0.58 40.36 -57.19
C ALA A 22 -0.76 40.77 -56.59
N GLY A 23 -1.06 42.02 -56.75
CA GLY A 23 -2.09 42.90 -56.29
C GLY A 23 -3.44 42.33 -55.80
N GLY A 24 -3.90 42.87 -54.66
CA GLY A 24 -5.31 42.72 -54.25
C GLY A 24 -5.47 42.89 -52.73
N THR A 25 -6.10 44.02 -52.31
CA THR A 25 -6.72 44.35 -51.03
C THR A 25 -5.96 44.04 -49.74
N PRO A 26 -5.85 44.96 -48.80
CA PRO A 26 -5.23 44.70 -47.50
C PRO A 26 -6.14 43.75 -46.69
N ALA A 27 -5.89 42.46 -46.81
CA ALA A 27 -6.37 41.49 -45.86
C ALA A 27 -5.76 41.89 -44.50
N LEU A 28 -6.60 42.41 -43.60
CA LEU A 28 -6.29 42.59 -42.21
C LEU A 28 -5.68 41.27 -41.67
N LEU A 29 -4.36 41.23 -41.59
CA LEU A 29 -3.67 40.22 -40.80
C LEU A 29 -4.18 40.39 -39.37
N ARG A 30 -5.27 39.72 -39.02
CA ARG A 30 -5.58 39.44 -37.64
C ARG A 30 -4.44 38.55 -37.13
N THR A 31 -3.42 39.20 -36.57
CA THR A 31 -2.53 38.55 -35.61
C THR A 31 -3.47 37.97 -34.57
N ALA A 32 -3.71 36.67 -34.66
CA ALA A 32 -4.32 35.97 -33.54
C ALA A 32 -3.33 36.13 -32.37
N LEU A 33 -3.57 37.13 -31.52
CA LEU A 33 -2.91 37.19 -30.24
C LEU A 33 -3.21 35.83 -29.63
N ALA A 34 -2.17 35.02 -29.43
CA ALA A 34 -2.30 33.80 -28.66
C ALA A 34 -2.93 34.20 -27.32
N ALA A 35 -4.15 33.80 -27.10
CA ALA A 35 -4.84 34.12 -25.85
C ALA A 35 -3.97 33.63 -24.72
N GLU A 36 -3.56 34.57 -23.86
CA GLU A 36 -2.72 34.23 -22.71
C GLU A 36 -3.45 33.19 -21.85
N THR A 37 -2.83 32.01 -21.67
CA THR A 37 -3.43 30.93 -20.91
C THR A 37 -3.35 31.23 -19.41
N GLY A 38 -4.39 30.85 -18.66
CA GLY A 38 -4.32 30.77 -17.21
C GLY A 38 -3.94 29.37 -16.74
N ARG A 39 -3.88 29.17 -15.46
CA ARG A 39 -3.57 27.87 -14.84
C ARG A 39 -4.61 27.50 -13.79
N LEU A 40 -4.88 26.22 -13.65
CA LEU A 40 -5.67 25.66 -12.58
C LEU A 40 -4.79 24.67 -11.79
N LYS A 41 -4.66 24.90 -10.48
CA LYS A 41 -3.92 24.07 -9.55
C LYS A 41 -4.88 23.35 -8.63
N LEU A 42 -4.72 22.03 -8.52
CA LEU A 42 -5.53 21.21 -7.62
C LEU A 42 -4.75 20.89 -6.33
N ASN A 43 -5.28 21.31 -5.19
CA ASN A 43 -4.78 20.91 -3.88
C ASN A 43 -5.84 20.06 -3.19
N VAL A 44 -5.39 18.96 -2.56
CA VAL A 44 -6.25 18.06 -1.78
C VAL A 44 -5.64 17.92 -0.39
N LEU A 45 -6.40 18.27 0.64
CA LEU A 45 -6.01 18.15 2.06
C LEU A 45 -4.59 18.64 2.35
N ASP A 46 -4.26 19.88 1.96
CA ASP A 46 -3.00 20.55 2.31
C ASP A 46 -1.74 19.68 2.21
N GLN A 47 -1.57 18.89 1.15
CA GLN A 47 -0.45 17.96 0.92
C GLN A 47 -0.67 16.50 1.38
N MET A 48 -1.71 16.16 2.12
CA MET A 48 -1.99 14.76 2.45
C MET A 48 -2.32 13.90 1.20
N GLY A 49 -2.66 14.56 0.07
CA GLY A 49 -2.96 13.91 -1.20
C GLY A 49 -1.77 13.66 -2.12
N THR A 50 -0.54 13.97 -1.70
CA THR A 50 0.66 13.62 -2.47
C THR A 50 0.86 12.12 -2.42
N GLY A 51 0.62 11.44 -3.55
CA GLY A 51 0.64 9.98 -3.68
C GLY A 51 -0.72 9.34 -3.96
N ALA A 52 -1.83 10.09 -3.89
CA ALA A 52 -3.12 9.58 -4.35
C ALA A 52 -3.13 9.49 -5.88
N THR A 53 -3.55 8.34 -6.41
CA THR A 53 -3.60 8.07 -7.86
C THR A 53 -4.80 8.72 -8.54
N ASN A 54 -5.77 9.23 -7.76
CA ASN A 54 -6.97 9.87 -8.27
C ASN A 54 -6.63 11.14 -9.07
N ARG A 55 -7.22 11.27 -10.26
CA ARG A 55 -7.11 12.46 -11.09
C ARG A 55 -8.47 13.12 -11.23
N ALA A 56 -8.49 14.43 -11.16
CA ALA A 56 -9.69 15.20 -11.43
C ALA A 56 -9.80 15.51 -12.92
N GLU A 57 -11.01 15.40 -13.45
CA GLU A 57 -11.36 15.85 -14.80
C GLU A 57 -11.73 17.32 -14.75
N VAL A 58 -11.19 18.10 -15.68
CA VAL A 58 -11.56 19.50 -15.87
C VAL A 58 -12.51 19.57 -17.05
N MET A 59 -13.71 20.09 -16.79
CA MET A 59 -14.76 20.27 -17.76
C MET A 59 -14.94 21.77 -18.05
N SER A 60 -15.17 22.15 -19.30
CA SER A 60 -15.62 23.49 -19.66
C SER A 60 -17.09 23.72 -19.27
N ALA A 61 -17.55 24.95 -19.37
CA ALA A 61 -18.93 25.32 -19.00
C ALA A 61 -20.01 24.54 -19.78
N ASP A 62 -19.72 24.12 -21.01
CA ASP A 62 -20.59 23.29 -21.84
C ASP A 62 -20.55 21.79 -21.49
N GLY A 63 -19.75 21.39 -20.50
CA GLY A 63 -19.62 20.00 -20.09
C GLY A 63 -18.60 19.18 -20.90
N THR A 64 -17.82 19.82 -21.78
CA THR A 64 -16.75 19.13 -22.52
C THR A 64 -15.52 18.93 -21.64
N LYS A 65 -14.97 17.73 -21.61
CA LYS A 65 -13.71 17.45 -20.92
C LYS A 65 -12.53 18.11 -21.65
N VAL A 66 -11.84 19.02 -20.98
CA VAL A 66 -10.70 19.78 -21.54
C VAL A 66 -9.35 19.27 -21.01
N GLY A 67 -9.35 18.49 -19.95
CA GLY A 67 -8.12 17.90 -19.43
C GLY A 67 -8.29 17.14 -18.12
N THR A 68 -7.16 16.73 -17.56
CA THR A 68 -7.09 16.08 -16.25
C THR A 68 -5.96 16.69 -15.44
N VAL A 69 -6.18 16.83 -14.11
CA VAL A 69 -5.18 17.34 -13.19
C VAL A 69 -5.06 16.41 -11.99
N ALA A 70 -3.82 16.09 -11.59
CA ALA A 70 -3.54 15.32 -10.39
C ALA A 70 -3.47 16.22 -9.15
N PRO A 71 -3.71 15.71 -7.94
CA PRO A 71 -3.44 16.42 -6.70
C PRO A 71 -2.00 16.97 -6.67
N GLY A 72 -1.85 18.25 -6.30
CA GLY A 72 -0.57 18.96 -6.29
C GLY A 72 -0.09 19.48 -7.64
N ALA A 73 -0.71 19.07 -8.75
CA ALA A 73 -0.33 19.49 -10.11
C ALA A 73 -1.10 20.71 -10.61
N GLU A 74 -0.60 21.28 -11.70
CA GLU A 74 -1.23 22.38 -12.44
C GLU A 74 -1.54 21.96 -13.88
N ILE A 75 -2.61 22.54 -14.44
CA ILE A 75 -2.96 22.42 -15.85
C ILE A 75 -3.14 23.83 -16.47
N ALA A 76 -2.57 24.07 -17.66
CA ALA A 76 -2.80 25.29 -18.42
C ALA A 76 -4.14 25.20 -19.16
N LEU A 77 -4.96 26.23 -19.07
CA LEU A 77 -6.28 26.31 -19.66
C LEU A 77 -6.49 27.68 -20.35
N ALA A 78 -7.35 27.71 -21.35
CA ALA A 78 -7.84 28.98 -21.88
C ALA A 78 -8.60 29.76 -20.77
N PRO A 79 -8.63 31.09 -20.78
CA PRO A 79 -9.49 31.85 -19.89
C PRO A 79 -10.96 31.46 -20.05
N GLY A 80 -11.67 31.26 -18.93
CA GLY A 80 -13.07 30.84 -18.95
C GLY A 80 -13.54 30.23 -17.64
N ASP A 81 -14.77 29.76 -17.65
CA ASP A 81 -15.41 29.09 -16.52
C ASP A 81 -15.30 27.57 -16.67
N TYR A 82 -14.95 26.92 -15.59
CA TYR A 82 -14.69 25.49 -15.55
C TYR A 82 -15.39 24.81 -14.38
N LYS A 83 -15.50 23.52 -14.51
CA LYS A 83 -15.98 22.60 -13.48
C LYS A 83 -14.93 21.51 -13.30
N LEU A 84 -14.65 21.13 -12.05
CA LEU A 84 -13.79 20.03 -11.71
C LEU A 84 -14.61 18.86 -11.19
N VAL A 85 -14.35 17.67 -11.72
CA VAL A 85 -15.00 16.41 -11.30
C VAL A 85 -13.93 15.42 -10.92
N MET A 86 -13.88 15.02 -9.67
CA MET A 86 -12.89 14.08 -9.14
C MET A 86 -13.56 12.83 -8.61
N PRO A 87 -13.42 11.66 -9.29
CA PRO A 87 -13.87 10.40 -8.76
C PRO A 87 -13.01 10.00 -7.56
N ILE A 88 -13.67 9.61 -6.49
CA ILE A 88 -13.06 9.08 -5.26
C ILE A 88 -13.71 7.77 -4.90
N VAL A 89 -13.10 6.99 -4.03
CA VAL A 89 -13.71 5.77 -3.51
C VAL A 89 -14.98 6.12 -2.73
N GLY A 90 -16.08 5.51 -3.11
CA GLY A 90 -17.39 5.76 -2.48
C GLY A 90 -18.11 7.03 -2.96
N GLY A 91 -17.63 7.72 -4.03
CA GLY A 91 -18.35 8.89 -4.56
C GLY A 91 -17.61 9.70 -5.61
N THR A 92 -18.10 10.90 -5.82
CA THR A 92 -17.54 11.88 -6.76
C THR A 92 -17.60 13.26 -6.12
N ILE A 93 -16.52 14.00 -6.22
CA ILE A 93 -16.46 15.41 -5.80
C ILE A 93 -16.61 16.29 -7.02
N THR A 94 -17.44 17.29 -6.90
CA THR A 94 -17.66 18.29 -7.92
C THR A 94 -17.39 19.67 -7.34
N LYS A 95 -16.60 20.49 -8.06
CA LYS A 95 -16.43 21.91 -7.78
C LYS A 95 -16.78 22.70 -9.03
N ASP A 96 -17.86 23.46 -8.97
CA ASP A 96 -18.38 24.29 -10.06
C ASP A 96 -17.88 25.73 -9.94
N GLY A 97 -18.03 26.51 -11.02
CA GLY A 97 -17.78 27.95 -11.02
C GLY A 97 -16.29 28.33 -10.88
N LEU A 98 -15.39 27.48 -11.36
CA LEU A 98 -13.95 27.73 -11.32
C LEU A 98 -13.56 28.69 -12.45
N LYS A 99 -13.25 29.94 -12.12
CA LYS A 99 -12.86 30.94 -13.10
C LYS A 99 -11.35 30.91 -13.31
N VAL A 100 -10.92 30.69 -14.55
CA VAL A 100 -9.52 30.77 -14.97
C VAL A 100 -9.30 32.10 -15.71
N GLU A 101 -8.41 32.94 -15.18
CA GLU A 101 -8.08 34.24 -15.76
C GLU A 101 -6.73 34.17 -16.50
N PRO A 102 -6.51 35.02 -17.53
CA PRO A 102 -5.24 35.08 -18.26
C PRO A 102 -4.06 35.34 -17.32
N GLY A 103 -2.97 34.61 -17.50
CA GLY A 103 -1.72 34.77 -16.75
C GLY A 103 -1.79 34.44 -15.25
N ARG A 104 -2.94 34.00 -14.73
CA ARG A 104 -3.14 33.72 -13.31
C ARG A 104 -3.31 32.21 -13.03
N THR A 105 -2.97 31.84 -11.81
CA THR A 105 -3.25 30.48 -11.28
C THR A 105 -4.46 30.51 -10.37
N THR A 106 -5.51 29.79 -10.75
CA THR A 106 -6.68 29.51 -9.92
C THR A 106 -6.40 28.26 -9.10
N THR A 107 -6.36 28.38 -7.77
CA THR A 107 -6.15 27.22 -6.88
C THR A 107 -7.49 26.68 -6.39
N VAL A 108 -7.71 25.38 -6.59
CA VAL A 108 -8.87 24.65 -6.11
C VAL A 108 -8.46 23.81 -4.91
N MET A 109 -9.12 24.02 -3.78
CA MET A 109 -8.92 23.22 -2.55
C MET A 109 -10.05 22.21 -2.42
N ILE A 110 -9.69 20.95 -2.20
CA ILE A 110 -10.63 19.87 -1.86
C ILE A 110 -10.33 19.42 -0.42
N THR A 111 -11.28 19.65 0.48
CA THR A 111 -11.17 19.36 1.91
C THR A 111 -12.21 18.34 2.39
N ASP A 112 -13.24 18.10 1.61
CA ASP A 112 -14.41 17.25 1.90
C ASP A 112 -14.15 15.76 1.56
N VAL A 113 -12.91 15.34 1.67
CA VAL A 113 -12.44 13.97 1.47
C VAL A 113 -11.69 13.47 2.68
N ALA A 114 -11.43 12.18 2.68
CA ALA A 114 -10.52 11.52 3.59
C ALA A 114 -9.44 10.76 2.82
N VAL A 115 -8.33 10.48 3.46
CA VAL A 115 -7.26 9.64 2.94
C VAL A 115 -7.19 8.37 3.76
N LEU A 116 -7.22 7.21 3.12
CA LEU A 116 -6.84 5.94 3.73
C LEU A 116 -5.49 5.51 3.20
N ARG A 117 -4.56 5.24 4.09
CA ARG A 117 -3.29 4.61 3.79
C ARG A 117 -3.13 3.33 4.59
N VAL A 118 -2.71 2.28 3.91
CA VAL A 118 -2.38 1.00 4.53
C VAL A 118 -0.92 0.72 4.25
N SER A 119 -0.12 0.49 5.28
CA SER A 119 1.29 0.18 5.17
C SER A 119 1.61 -1.12 5.88
N VAL A 120 2.38 -1.99 5.25
CA VAL A 120 2.98 -3.15 5.87
C VAL A 120 4.47 -2.90 6.02
N LYS A 121 5.04 -3.18 7.17
CA LYS A 121 6.47 -3.03 7.40
C LYS A 121 7.10 -4.41 7.56
N ASP A 122 7.98 -4.76 6.63
CA ASP A 122 8.87 -5.90 6.76
C ASP A 122 9.96 -5.63 7.81
N ARG A 123 10.87 -6.58 7.99
CA ARG A 123 11.99 -6.49 8.92
C ARG A 123 12.89 -5.27 8.67
N ASP A 124 13.03 -4.88 7.42
CA ASP A 124 13.89 -3.76 6.99
C ASP A 124 13.11 -2.44 6.97
N GLY A 125 11.85 -2.44 7.41
CA GLY A 125 10.97 -1.29 7.41
C GLY A 125 10.42 -0.91 6.04
N LYS A 126 10.62 -1.75 5.02
CA LYS A 126 10.07 -1.58 3.68
C LYS A 126 8.67 -2.13 3.60
N ASP A 127 7.88 -1.63 2.65
CA ASP A 127 6.57 -2.17 2.35
C ASP A 127 6.69 -3.15 1.18
N PRO A 128 6.36 -4.44 1.37
CA PRO A 128 6.48 -5.45 0.29
C PRO A 128 5.36 -5.37 -0.74
N GLY A 129 4.36 -4.53 -0.54
CA GLY A 129 3.31 -4.33 -1.54
C GLY A 129 2.24 -5.43 -1.55
N PHE A 130 1.69 -5.78 -0.40
CA PHE A 130 0.62 -6.79 -0.32
C PHE A 130 -0.72 -6.27 -0.85
N PRO A 131 -1.55 -7.15 -1.45
CA PRO A 131 -2.90 -6.79 -1.86
C PRO A 131 -3.75 -6.35 -0.67
N VAL A 132 -4.46 -5.25 -0.83
CA VAL A 132 -5.38 -4.69 0.16
C VAL A 132 -6.76 -4.58 -0.45
N THR A 133 -7.78 -5.06 0.26
CA THR A 133 -9.18 -4.91 -0.08
C THR A 133 -9.88 -4.03 0.94
N VAL A 134 -10.62 -3.04 0.47
CA VAL A 134 -11.43 -2.14 1.29
C VAL A 134 -12.90 -2.40 0.98
N THR A 135 -13.70 -2.68 2.01
CA THR A 135 -15.14 -2.92 1.90
C THR A 135 -15.89 -1.98 2.84
N GLY A 136 -17.19 -1.78 2.61
CA GLY A 136 -18.04 -1.07 3.56
C GLY A 136 -18.15 -1.86 4.88
N ALA A 137 -18.09 -1.19 6.02
CA ALA A 137 -18.24 -1.83 7.34
C ALA A 137 -19.67 -2.30 7.61
N SER A 138 -20.67 -1.73 6.93
CA SER A 138 -22.08 -2.11 7.05
C SER A 138 -22.49 -3.07 5.92
N PRO A 139 -23.45 -3.99 6.17
CA PRO A 139 -24.00 -4.84 5.13
C PRO A 139 -24.56 -4.02 3.96
N PRO A 140 -24.38 -4.47 2.73
CA PRO A 140 -23.92 -5.78 2.28
C PRO A 140 -22.38 -5.97 2.24
N HIS A 141 -21.57 -5.11 2.86
CA HIS A 141 -20.10 -5.15 2.84
C HIS A 141 -19.52 -5.07 1.42
N ASP A 142 -20.10 -4.20 0.60
CA ASP A 142 -19.67 -4.04 -0.80
C ASP A 142 -18.19 -3.67 -0.89
N LYS A 143 -17.53 -4.24 -1.88
CA LYS A 143 -16.14 -3.90 -2.18
C LYS A 143 -16.07 -2.47 -2.72
N LEU A 144 -15.40 -1.59 -1.98
CA LEU A 144 -15.21 -0.18 -2.34
C LEU A 144 -13.94 0.04 -3.16
N ALA A 145 -12.84 -0.63 -2.79
CA ALA A 145 -11.56 -0.47 -3.49
C ALA A 145 -10.67 -1.70 -3.36
N SER A 146 -9.69 -1.78 -4.28
CA SER A 146 -8.48 -2.59 -4.13
C SER A 146 -7.28 -1.69 -4.33
N MET A 147 -6.25 -1.89 -3.52
CA MET A 147 -4.99 -1.15 -3.57
C MET A 147 -3.85 -2.09 -3.17
N VAL A 148 -2.63 -1.58 -3.20
CA VAL A 148 -1.45 -2.28 -2.69
C VAL A 148 -0.98 -1.58 -1.41
N SER A 149 -0.46 -2.31 -0.43
CA SER A 149 0.12 -1.68 0.75
C SER A 149 1.23 -0.70 0.35
N GLY A 150 1.39 0.38 1.11
CA GLY A 150 2.23 1.52 0.76
C GLY A 150 1.50 2.62 -0.02
N GLU A 151 0.40 2.31 -0.69
CA GLU A 151 -0.40 3.29 -1.42
C GLU A 151 -1.38 4.05 -0.51
N SER A 152 -1.88 5.17 -1.04
CA SER A 152 -2.93 5.95 -0.41
C SER A 152 -4.10 6.14 -1.38
N ILE A 153 -5.32 6.07 -0.88
CA ILE A 153 -6.53 6.33 -1.67
C ILE A 153 -7.33 7.48 -1.06
N LEU A 154 -7.91 8.30 -1.96
CA LEU A 154 -8.90 9.30 -1.58
C LEU A 154 -10.28 8.65 -1.56
N MET A 155 -11.04 8.89 -0.50
CA MET A 155 -12.37 8.31 -0.36
C MET A 155 -13.34 9.27 0.31
N ALA A 156 -14.63 9.01 0.11
CA ALA A 156 -15.67 9.64 0.90
C ALA A 156 -15.57 9.21 2.36
N PRO A 157 -15.84 10.12 3.31
CA PRO A 157 -15.88 9.77 4.72
C PRO A 157 -16.84 8.62 4.97
N ASN A 158 -16.36 7.55 5.63
CA ASN A 158 -17.14 6.34 5.88
C ASN A 158 -16.49 5.49 6.97
N GLN A 159 -17.19 4.45 7.42
CA GLN A 159 -16.63 3.34 8.14
C GLN A 159 -16.35 2.19 7.16
N VAL A 160 -15.14 1.67 7.19
CA VAL A 160 -14.70 0.63 6.25
C VAL A 160 -14.02 -0.52 6.99
N ASP A 161 -14.13 -1.68 6.37
CA ASP A 161 -13.35 -2.86 6.73
C ASP A 161 -12.16 -2.95 5.78
N VAL A 162 -10.99 -3.23 6.32
CA VAL A 162 -9.74 -3.31 5.55
C VAL A 162 -9.11 -4.67 5.75
N LYS A 163 -8.92 -5.40 4.65
CA LYS A 163 -8.24 -6.69 4.61
C LYS A 163 -6.91 -6.56 3.87
N VAL A 164 -5.83 -7.05 4.48
CA VAL A 164 -4.51 -7.16 3.86
C VAL A 164 -4.18 -8.63 3.69
N ASP A 165 -3.90 -9.06 2.47
CA ASP A 165 -3.55 -10.45 2.16
C ASP A 165 -2.04 -10.68 2.34
N ALA A 166 -1.55 -10.46 3.57
CA ALA A 166 -0.16 -10.70 3.95
C ALA A 166 -0.01 -12.03 4.70
N PRO A 167 1.06 -12.81 4.45
CA PRO A 167 1.34 -14.03 5.19
C PRO A 167 1.47 -13.77 6.71
N PRO A 168 1.20 -14.76 7.57
CA PRO A 168 0.78 -16.14 7.24
C PRO A 168 -0.71 -16.32 7.00
N GLN A 169 -1.60 -15.40 7.44
CA GLN A 169 -3.05 -15.64 7.43
C GLN A 169 -3.87 -14.45 6.93
N GLY A 170 -3.22 -13.37 6.51
CA GLY A 170 -3.90 -12.10 6.25
C GLY A 170 -4.27 -11.36 7.54
N TYR A 171 -4.57 -10.07 7.40
CA TYR A 171 -4.93 -9.20 8.52
C TYR A 171 -6.20 -8.45 8.20
N PHE A 172 -6.95 -8.11 9.25
CA PHE A 172 -8.24 -7.50 9.11
C PHE A 172 -8.46 -6.41 10.16
N TRP A 173 -8.87 -5.20 9.72
CA TRP A 173 -9.36 -4.15 10.58
C TRP A 173 -10.84 -3.95 10.33
N HIS A 174 -11.63 -4.00 11.38
CA HIS A 174 -13.08 -3.76 11.34
C HIS A 174 -13.41 -2.31 11.65
N ALA A 175 -14.42 -1.80 10.97
CA ALA A 175 -15.06 -0.52 11.26
C ALA A 175 -14.07 0.65 11.41
N VAL A 176 -13.05 0.68 10.55
CA VAL A 176 -12.10 1.80 10.51
C VAL A 176 -12.84 3.06 10.14
N GLU A 177 -12.84 4.04 11.03
CA GLU A 177 -13.46 5.32 10.78
C GLU A 177 -12.54 6.23 9.94
N VAL A 178 -12.98 6.58 8.73
CA VAL A 178 -12.27 7.47 7.82
C VAL A 178 -13.02 8.80 7.79
N ARG A 179 -12.46 9.83 8.44
CA ARG A 179 -13.15 11.12 8.69
C ARG A 179 -12.79 12.17 7.66
N VAL A 180 -13.73 13.10 7.42
CA VAL A 180 -13.52 14.30 6.59
C VAL A 180 -12.26 15.03 7.02
N GLY A 181 -11.47 15.47 6.05
CA GLY A 181 -10.28 16.29 6.28
C GLY A 181 -9.15 15.56 7.01
N SER A 182 -9.25 14.25 7.20
CA SER A 182 -8.25 13.48 7.93
C SER A 182 -7.61 12.38 7.07
N ARG A 183 -6.52 11.86 7.60
CA ARG A 183 -5.83 10.69 7.08
C ARG A 183 -5.90 9.56 8.11
N ALA A 184 -6.42 8.43 7.68
CA ALA A 184 -6.36 7.18 8.44
C ALA A 184 -5.13 6.38 7.99
N ASP A 185 -4.13 6.27 8.84
CA ASP A 185 -2.93 5.46 8.61
C ASP A 185 -3.06 4.14 9.36
N LEU A 186 -3.17 3.04 8.62
CA LEU A 186 -3.13 1.69 9.17
C LEU A 186 -1.74 1.11 8.92
N THR A 187 -1.04 0.78 9.99
CA THR A 187 0.29 0.19 9.88
C THR A 187 0.30 -1.20 10.48
N LEU A 188 0.79 -2.15 9.72
CA LEU A 188 1.02 -3.53 10.12
C LEU A 188 2.52 -3.79 10.07
N ASN A 189 3.06 -4.39 11.14
CA ASN A 189 4.39 -4.96 11.09
C ASN A 189 4.27 -6.43 10.66
N GLU A 190 5.03 -6.82 9.65
CA GLU A 190 5.04 -8.18 9.14
C GLU A 190 5.43 -9.15 10.26
N VAL A 191 4.62 -10.18 10.41
CA VAL A 191 4.92 -11.28 11.34
C VAL A 191 5.83 -12.27 10.62
N VAL A 192 7.09 -12.32 11.03
CA VAL A 192 8.05 -13.30 10.51
C VAL A 192 8.02 -14.51 11.43
N PRO A 193 7.79 -15.74 10.90
CA PRO A 193 7.87 -16.93 11.70
C PRO A 193 9.22 -17.06 12.42
N ALA A 194 9.19 -17.46 13.68
CA ALA A 194 10.39 -17.77 14.44
C ALA A 194 10.90 -19.16 14.12
N ASP A 195 12.21 -19.34 14.14
CA ASP A 195 12.85 -20.64 14.04
C ASP A 195 13.10 -21.21 15.45
N LEU A 196 12.40 -22.28 15.79
CA LEU A 196 12.60 -23.01 17.06
C LEU A 196 13.38 -24.31 16.77
N LEU A 197 14.56 -24.44 17.36
CA LEU A 197 15.34 -25.67 17.39
C LEU A 197 15.16 -26.34 18.75
N VAL A 198 14.64 -27.56 18.77
CA VAL A 198 14.51 -28.38 19.97
C VAL A 198 15.48 -29.55 19.91
N GLN A 199 16.32 -29.68 20.93
CA GLN A 199 17.29 -30.76 21.11
C GLN A 199 16.95 -31.55 22.39
N PRO A 200 16.33 -32.71 22.29
CA PRO A 200 16.20 -33.61 23.42
C PRO A 200 17.57 -34.14 23.84
N ILE A 201 17.89 -34.06 25.12
CA ILE A 201 19.16 -34.55 25.65
C ILE A 201 18.91 -35.50 26.84
N TRP A 202 19.72 -36.54 26.93
CA TRP A 202 19.69 -37.49 28.03
C TRP A 202 21.08 -37.51 28.69
N SER A 203 21.14 -37.25 30.01
CA SER A 203 22.41 -37.15 30.74
C SER A 203 23.49 -36.32 30.02
N GLY A 204 23.08 -35.23 29.38
CA GLY A 204 23.95 -34.31 28.66
C GLY A 204 24.32 -34.74 27.23
N LEU A 205 23.87 -35.89 26.76
CA LEU A 205 24.08 -36.40 25.41
C LEU A 205 22.83 -36.18 24.54
N ALA A 206 23.01 -35.88 23.28
CA ALA A 206 21.90 -35.80 22.33
C ALA A 206 21.21 -37.14 22.19
N MET A 207 19.88 -37.13 22.14
CA MET A 207 19.07 -38.33 21.89
C MET A 207 19.24 -38.81 20.44
N ASP A 208 19.09 -40.11 20.24
CA ASP A 208 19.00 -40.68 18.92
C ASP A 208 17.65 -40.37 18.24
N LYS A 209 17.38 -41.03 17.10
CA LYS A 209 16.18 -40.84 16.28
C LYS A 209 14.89 -41.38 16.93
N SER A 210 14.89 -41.72 18.21
CA SER A 210 13.76 -42.38 18.87
C SER A 210 12.72 -41.44 19.46
N THR A 211 13.00 -40.12 19.47
CA THR A 211 12.09 -39.10 19.99
C THR A 211 11.42 -38.30 18.90
N ARG A 212 10.20 -37.84 19.18
CA ARG A 212 9.52 -36.80 18.40
C ARG A 212 9.15 -35.65 19.30
N VAL A 213 8.98 -34.48 18.73
CA VAL A 213 8.58 -33.27 19.44
C VAL A 213 7.22 -32.83 18.96
N VAL A 214 6.33 -32.52 19.92
CA VAL A 214 5.02 -31.94 19.66
C VAL A 214 4.95 -30.56 20.28
N ILE A 215 4.49 -29.59 19.54
CA ILE A 215 4.34 -28.20 19.98
C ILE A 215 2.85 -27.88 20.16
N TYR A 216 2.50 -27.32 21.30
CA TYR A 216 1.18 -26.81 21.60
C TYR A 216 1.22 -25.31 21.84
N LYS A 217 0.10 -24.62 21.59
CA LYS A 217 -0.06 -23.24 22.04
C LYS A 217 -0.12 -23.22 23.55
N ALA A 218 0.69 -22.37 24.20
CA ALA A 218 0.87 -22.38 25.66
C ALA A 218 -0.45 -22.28 26.42
N GLY A 219 -0.57 -23.09 27.45
CA GLY A 219 -1.76 -23.18 28.30
C GLY A 219 -3.00 -23.75 27.59
N THR A 220 -2.86 -24.36 26.43
CA THR A 220 -3.97 -24.96 25.66
C THR A 220 -3.63 -26.40 25.25
N GLN A 221 -4.65 -27.12 24.76
CA GLN A 221 -4.42 -28.43 24.10
C GLN A 221 -4.37 -28.35 22.59
N GLN A 222 -4.21 -27.13 22.03
CA GLN A 222 -4.13 -26.93 20.60
C GLN A 222 -2.73 -27.27 20.10
N GLN A 223 -2.60 -28.43 19.44
CA GLN A 223 -1.38 -28.83 18.76
C GLN A 223 -1.17 -27.94 17.53
N VAL A 224 0.00 -27.32 17.42
CA VAL A 224 0.38 -26.45 16.28
C VAL A 224 1.41 -27.08 15.37
N ALA A 225 2.27 -27.97 15.89
CA ALA A 225 3.25 -28.66 15.10
C ALA A 225 3.66 -30.00 15.72
N VAL A 226 4.15 -30.92 14.90
CA VAL A 226 4.74 -32.19 15.30
C VAL A 226 5.87 -32.56 14.35
N SER A 227 6.98 -33.07 14.88
CA SER A 227 8.10 -33.55 14.08
C SER A 227 8.05 -35.05 13.79
N ALA A 228 8.75 -35.47 12.73
CA ALA A 228 9.17 -36.86 12.60
C ALA A 228 10.28 -37.19 13.62
N PRO A 229 10.52 -38.47 13.95
CA PRO A 229 11.62 -38.87 14.83
C PRO A 229 12.98 -38.44 14.31
N ALA A 230 13.73 -37.68 15.12
CA ALA A 230 15.05 -37.14 14.76
C ALA A 230 15.85 -36.79 16.03
N PRO A 231 17.17 -36.59 15.94
CA PRO A 231 17.99 -36.09 17.05
C PRO A 231 17.82 -34.60 17.30
N GLU A 232 17.40 -33.85 16.26
CA GLU A 232 17.11 -32.41 16.33
C GLU A 232 15.79 -32.13 15.60
N HIS A 233 15.00 -31.21 16.15
CA HIS A 233 13.69 -30.88 15.63
C HIS A 233 13.62 -29.38 15.35
N ARG A 234 13.38 -29.00 14.10
CA ARG A 234 13.28 -27.61 13.65
C ARG A 234 11.85 -27.27 13.29
N PHE A 235 11.36 -26.18 13.84
CA PHE A 235 10.02 -25.67 13.58
C PHE A 235 10.08 -24.22 13.15
N LYS A 236 9.20 -23.87 12.21
CA LYS A 236 8.85 -22.48 11.91
C LYS A 236 7.48 -22.23 12.51
N LEU A 237 7.42 -21.33 13.49
CA LEU A 237 6.21 -21.04 14.25
C LEU A 237 5.95 -19.54 14.23
N ASP A 238 4.67 -19.15 14.24
CA ASP A 238 4.30 -17.76 14.43
C ASP A 238 4.80 -17.26 15.80
N PRO A 239 5.03 -15.95 15.97
CA PRO A 239 5.33 -15.40 17.29
C PRO A 239 4.25 -15.74 18.30
N GLY A 240 4.65 -16.02 19.52
CA GLY A 240 3.72 -16.39 20.59
C GLY A 240 4.34 -17.29 21.63
N ASP A 241 3.49 -17.76 22.54
CA ASP A 241 3.89 -18.64 23.64
C ASP A 241 3.53 -20.09 23.33
N TYR A 242 4.48 -20.98 23.57
CA TYR A 242 4.37 -22.40 23.23
C TYR A 242 4.79 -23.32 24.35
N ASP A 243 4.18 -24.50 24.40
CA ASP A 243 4.60 -25.61 25.20
C ASP A 243 5.18 -26.71 24.31
N VAL A 244 6.35 -27.21 24.67
CA VAL A 244 7.09 -28.24 23.94
C VAL A 244 7.01 -29.56 24.69
N TYR A 245 6.52 -30.59 23.99
CA TYR A 245 6.45 -31.96 24.50
C TYR A 245 7.42 -32.84 23.76
N VAL A 246 8.26 -33.56 24.46
CA VAL A 246 9.10 -34.61 23.90
C VAL A 246 8.48 -35.96 24.18
N GLU A 247 8.19 -36.72 23.13
CA GLU A 247 7.55 -38.02 23.21
C GLU A 247 8.49 -39.14 22.77
N ASN A 248 8.34 -40.33 23.38
CA ASN A 248 8.99 -41.52 22.89
C ASN A 248 8.27 -42.04 21.63
N ASN A 249 9.02 -42.32 20.57
CA ASN A 249 8.48 -42.86 19.33
C ASN A 249 7.90 -44.30 19.47
N SER A 250 8.16 -44.98 20.59
CA SER A 250 7.60 -46.32 20.86
C SER A 250 6.09 -46.34 21.05
N GLY A 251 5.44 -45.15 21.15
CA GLY A 251 3.99 -45.01 21.37
C GLY A 251 3.47 -45.56 22.71
N LYS A 252 4.35 -46.00 23.58
CA LYS A 252 4.03 -46.57 24.90
C LYS A 252 4.56 -45.66 26.00
N GLY A 253 3.67 -44.87 26.61
CA GLY A 253 3.99 -44.09 27.79
C GLY A 253 3.64 -42.60 27.69
N ALA A 254 3.64 -41.92 28.81
CA ALA A 254 3.47 -40.47 28.90
C ALA A 254 4.64 -39.73 28.19
N PRO A 255 4.44 -38.48 27.75
CA PRO A 255 5.52 -37.69 27.22
C PRO A 255 6.68 -37.63 28.20
N TYR A 256 7.92 -37.76 27.72
CA TYR A 256 9.11 -37.77 28.56
C TYR A 256 9.26 -36.50 29.38
N LYS A 257 9.01 -35.37 28.75
CA LYS A 257 9.08 -34.06 29.41
C LYS A 257 8.35 -32.99 28.61
N MET A 258 7.96 -31.98 29.36
CA MET A 258 7.32 -30.78 28.88
C MET A 258 8.16 -29.58 29.30
N ASP A 259 8.42 -28.68 28.33
CA ASP A 259 8.96 -27.34 28.58
C ASP A 259 7.85 -26.33 28.29
N HIS A 260 7.49 -25.53 29.29
CA HIS A 260 6.35 -24.64 29.24
C HIS A 260 6.75 -23.18 28.98
N GLY A 261 5.87 -22.44 28.32
CA GLY A 261 5.97 -20.98 28.21
C GLY A 261 7.17 -20.50 27.42
N ILE A 262 7.53 -21.20 26.35
CA ILE A 262 8.57 -20.73 25.43
C ILE A 262 8.00 -19.57 24.62
N HIS A 263 8.50 -18.37 24.88
CA HIS A 263 8.15 -17.19 24.11
C HIS A 263 8.99 -17.09 22.86
N LEU A 264 8.31 -16.91 21.70
CA LEU A 264 8.94 -16.70 20.40
C LEU A 264 8.56 -15.32 19.87
N ASP A 265 9.54 -14.43 19.78
CA ASP A 265 9.39 -13.16 19.09
C ASP A 265 9.39 -13.32 17.56
N SER A 266 8.84 -12.35 16.85
CA SER A 266 8.84 -12.33 15.39
C SER A 266 10.25 -12.47 14.83
N GLY A 267 10.47 -13.52 14.01
CA GLY A 267 11.73 -13.85 13.38
C GLY A 267 12.86 -14.23 14.32
N ALA A 268 12.57 -14.53 15.59
CA ALA A 268 13.57 -15.02 16.52
C ALA A 268 14.14 -16.37 16.11
N LYS A 269 15.39 -16.63 16.51
CA LYS A 269 15.99 -17.96 16.44
C LYS A 269 16.22 -18.44 17.85
N VAL A 270 15.45 -19.42 18.29
CA VAL A 270 15.46 -19.94 19.64
C VAL A 270 15.92 -21.38 19.64
N GLU A 271 16.92 -21.69 20.44
CA GLU A 271 17.37 -23.05 20.72
C GLU A 271 16.94 -23.47 22.10
N ARG A 272 16.35 -24.67 22.22
CA ARG A 272 15.93 -25.30 23.48
C ARG A 272 16.52 -26.69 23.61
N LYS A 273 17.27 -26.89 24.70
CA LYS A 273 17.76 -28.21 25.10
C LYS A 273 16.83 -28.74 26.17
N VAL A 274 16.09 -29.80 25.87
CA VAL A 274 15.12 -30.42 26.78
C VAL A 274 15.78 -31.64 27.44
N SER A 275 16.17 -31.50 28.71
CA SER A 275 16.80 -32.59 29.45
C SER A 275 15.76 -33.61 29.89
N LEU A 276 15.91 -34.86 29.51
CA LEU A 276 14.98 -35.96 29.75
C LEU A 276 15.37 -36.88 30.96
N GLY A 277 16.53 -36.62 31.55
CA GLY A 277 17.00 -37.38 32.70
C GLY A 277 17.48 -36.44 33.80
N GLY A 278 16.94 -36.60 34.97
CA GLY A 278 17.40 -36.02 36.21
C GLY A 278 17.02 -36.96 37.35
#